data_917573b417b2640fbe817b077d1f9c8a
#
_entry.id   917573b417b2640fbe817b077d1f9c8a
#
_cell.length_a   1.000
_cell.length_b   1.000
_cell.length_c   1.000
_cell.angle_alpha   90.00
_cell.angle_beta   90.00
_cell.angle_gamma   90.00
#
_symmetry.space_group_name_H-M   'P 1'
#
loop_
_entity.id
_entity.type
_entity.pdbx_description
1 polymer ?
#
loop_
_entity_poly.entity_id
_entity_poly.type
_entity_poly.pdbx_seq_one_letter_code
_entity_poly.pdbx_strand_id
1 'polypeptide(L)'
;LGTDLGYTYNWYVRGPYSPSLTNYVYNNLEILSSNDFSGYSLSSSAENNIDIVNSLLEDKRADFGIASWYELLASLLYIFNNKRSWKIDEGDNALFGALIKQKPQYNKEQCAYAFDTLRKKGFIQLEV
;
A
#
# COMPACT_ATOMS: atom_id res chain seq x y z
N LEU A 1 0.63 3.32 5.40
CA LEU A 1 0.20 2.13 6.14
C LEU A 1 0.45 2.34 7.64
N GLY A 2 -0.46 2.97 8.36
CA GLY A 2 -0.34 3.20 9.80
C GLY A 2 0.57 4.35 10.21
N THR A 3 1.25 5.01 9.29
CA THR A 3 2.06 6.20 9.54
C THR A 3 1.55 7.34 8.68
N ASP A 4 1.10 8.42 9.33
CA ASP A 4 0.65 9.61 8.63
C ASP A 4 1.84 10.56 8.40
N LEU A 5 2.20 10.76 7.15
CA LEU A 5 3.25 11.69 6.73
C LEU A 5 2.70 13.06 6.32
N GLY A 6 1.39 13.27 6.45
CA GLY A 6 0.73 14.53 6.11
C GLY A 6 0.49 14.77 4.63
N TYR A 7 0.63 13.75 3.79
CA TYR A 7 0.40 13.85 2.36
C TYR A 7 -0.95 13.27 1.96
N THR A 8 -1.57 13.89 0.95
CA THR A 8 -2.83 13.43 0.38
C THR A 8 -2.56 12.51 -0.81
N TYR A 9 -3.18 11.35 -0.81
CA TYR A 9 -3.05 10.35 -1.87
C TYR A 9 -4.34 10.20 -2.65
N ASN A 10 -4.23 10.07 -3.96
CA ASN A 10 -5.34 9.79 -4.85
C ASN A 10 -5.04 8.55 -5.67
N TRP A 11 -6.07 8.00 -6.33
CA TRP A 11 -5.89 6.85 -7.19
C TRP A 11 -5.31 7.26 -8.55
N TYR A 12 -4.24 6.59 -8.96
CA TYR A 12 -3.60 6.77 -10.26
C TYR A 12 -3.33 5.42 -10.90
N VAL A 13 -2.78 5.40 -12.12
CA VAL A 13 -2.56 4.19 -12.93
C VAL A 13 -1.83 3.09 -12.16
N ARG A 14 -0.87 3.44 -11.32
CA ARG A 14 -0.09 2.47 -10.53
C ARG A 14 -0.54 2.34 -9.08
N GLY A 15 -1.71 2.89 -8.74
CA GLY A 15 -2.25 2.83 -7.39
C GLY A 15 -2.25 4.20 -6.70
N PRO A 16 -2.27 4.23 -5.37
CA PRO A 16 -2.26 5.48 -4.62
C PRO A 16 -1.01 6.31 -4.91
N TYR A 17 -1.20 7.60 -5.14
CA TYR A 17 -0.13 8.51 -5.49
C TYR A 17 -0.37 9.89 -4.86
N SER A 18 0.69 10.55 -4.46
CA SER A 18 0.64 11.91 -3.92
C SER A 18 1.50 12.84 -4.75
N PRO A 19 0.91 13.75 -5.55
CA PRO A 19 1.67 14.77 -6.26
C PRO A 19 2.50 15.65 -5.35
N SER A 20 1.97 16.02 -4.17
CA SER A 20 2.69 16.86 -3.22
C SER A 20 3.94 16.17 -2.65
N LEU A 21 3.85 14.88 -2.35
CA LEU A 21 5.01 14.10 -1.92
C LEU A 21 6.05 14.00 -3.03
N THR A 22 5.62 13.73 -4.27
CA THR A 22 6.51 13.66 -5.42
C THR A 22 7.25 14.97 -5.63
N ASN A 23 6.55 16.10 -5.58
CA ASN A 23 7.17 17.42 -5.71
C ASN A 23 8.18 17.69 -4.60
N TYR A 24 7.86 17.30 -3.37
CA TYR A 24 8.77 17.43 -2.24
C TYR A 24 10.06 16.62 -2.47
N VAL A 25 9.95 15.38 -2.90
CA VAL A 25 11.11 14.52 -3.18
C VAL A 25 11.98 15.11 -4.29
N TYR A 26 11.39 15.54 -5.42
CA TYR A 26 12.14 16.14 -6.52
C TYR A 26 12.83 17.43 -6.12
N ASN A 27 12.16 18.30 -5.37
CA ASN A 27 12.72 19.57 -4.92
C ASN A 27 13.84 19.41 -3.90
N ASN A 28 13.88 18.27 -3.20
CA ASN A 28 14.87 18.00 -2.15
C ASN A 28 15.80 16.84 -2.47
N LEU A 29 15.80 16.38 -3.72
CA LEU A 29 16.53 15.17 -4.12
C LEU A 29 18.03 15.27 -3.82
N GLU A 30 18.64 16.41 -4.10
CA GLU A 30 20.07 16.65 -3.82
C GLU A 30 20.36 16.59 -2.31
N ILE A 31 19.49 17.20 -1.50
CA ILE A 31 19.61 17.17 -0.04
C ILE A 31 19.44 15.75 0.48
N LEU A 32 18.41 15.03 -0.01
CA LEU A 32 18.14 13.67 0.41
C LEU A 32 19.24 12.69 0.01
N SER A 33 19.87 12.89 -1.14
CA SER A 33 20.93 12.00 -1.61
C SER A 33 22.30 12.32 -1.01
N SER A 34 22.55 13.58 -0.62
CA SER A 34 23.86 14.02 -0.11
C SER A 34 23.99 13.97 1.40
N ASN A 35 22.88 13.97 2.15
CA ASN A 35 22.90 13.93 3.59
C ASN A 35 23.17 12.51 4.12
N ASP A 36 24.06 12.43 5.11
CA ASP A 36 24.27 11.21 5.87
C ASP A 36 23.31 11.20 7.07
N PHE A 37 22.37 10.26 7.05
CA PHE A 37 21.39 10.09 8.12
C PHE A 37 21.78 9.05 9.16
N SER A 38 23.02 8.56 9.14
CA SER A 38 23.49 7.50 10.05
C SER A 38 23.44 7.88 11.53
N GLY A 39 23.47 9.19 11.85
CA GLY A 39 23.34 9.68 13.22
C GLY A 39 21.91 9.81 13.73
N TYR A 40 20.91 9.54 12.89
CA TYR A 40 19.50 9.65 13.24
C TYR A 40 18.90 8.29 13.51
N SER A 41 18.03 8.21 14.50
CA SER A 41 17.27 6.99 14.77
C SER A 41 15.79 7.27 14.60
N LEU A 42 15.06 6.25 14.13
CA LEU A 42 13.61 6.30 14.05
C LEU A 42 12.99 6.15 15.45
N SER A 43 11.81 6.72 15.65
CA SER A 43 11.02 6.42 16.85
C SER A 43 10.67 4.94 16.88
N SER A 44 10.43 4.39 18.09
CA SER A 44 10.01 2.98 18.23
C SER A 44 8.74 2.67 17.43
N SER A 45 7.80 3.62 17.38
CA SER A 45 6.59 3.48 16.60
C SER A 45 6.86 3.38 15.08
N ALA A 46 7.77 4.23 14.58
CA ALA A 46 8.16 4.21 13.16
C ALA A 46 8.91 2.94 12.80
N GLU A 47 9.81 2.46 13.66
CA GLU A 47 10.53 1.19 13.46
C GLU A 47 9.57 0.02 13.40
N ASN A 48 8.59 -0.05 14.31
CA ASN A 48 7.57 -1.09 14.31
C ASN A 48 6.76 -1.09 13.01
N ASN A 49 6.37 0.09 12.53
CA ASN A 49 5.61 0.21 11.28
C ASN A 49 6.45 -0.25 10.07
N ILE A 50 7.72 0.10 10.03
CA ILE A 50 8.64 -0.35 8.97
C ILE A 50 8.82 -1.87 9.02
N ASP A 51 8.99 -2.44 10.20
CA ASP A 51 9.14 -3.89 10.38
C ASP A 51 7.88 -4.63 9.90
N ILE A 52 6.70 -4.11 10.20
CA ILE A 52 5.43 -4.69 9.73
C ILE A 52 5.36 -4.63 8.19
N VAL A 53 5.69 -3.50 7.59
CA VAL A 53 5.69 -3.36 6.13
C VAL A 53 6.71 -4.30 5.50
N ASN A 54 7.92 -4.39 6.06
CA ASN A 54 8.94 -5.30 5.56
C ASN A 54 8.53 -6.77 5.68
N SER A 55 7.76 -7.12 6.72
CA SER A 55 7.26 -8.48 6.90
C SER A 55 6.31 -8.91 5.79
N LEU A 56 5.68 -7.98 5.10
CA LEU A 56 4.83 -8.27 3.94
C LEU A 56 5.62 -8.89 2.78
N LEU A 57 6.92 -8.62 2.67
CA LEU A 57 7.78 -9.24 1.67
C LEU A 57 7.98 -10.74 1.90
N GLU A 58 7.97 -11.17 3.15
CA GLU A 58 8.12 -12.60 3.49
C GLU A 58 6.96 -13.43 2.95
N ASP A 59 5.77 -12.81 2.88
CA ASP A 59 4.56 -13.45 2.38
C ASP A 59 4.32 -13.18 0.89
N LYS A 60 5.28 -12.56 0.21
CA LYS A 60 5.14 -12.26 -1.22
C LYS A 60 4.90 -13.55 -2.00
N ARG A 61 3.85 -13.54 -2.83
CA ARG A 61 3.57 -14.64 -3.74
C ARG A 61 4.69 -14.76 -4.79
N ALA A 62 5.06 -15.99 -5.13
CA ALA A 62 6.22 -16.28 -5.99
C ALA A 62 6.12 -15.69 -7.40
N ASP A 63 4.89 -15.49 -7.91
CA ASP A 63 4.62 -14.94 -9.24
C ASP A 63 4.70 -13.40 -9.31
N PHE A 64 5.03 -12.72 -8.19
CA PHE A 64 5.16 -11.27 -8.12
C PHE A 64 6.61 -10.82 -8.00
N GLY A 65 6.93 -9.69 -8.65
CA GLY A 65 8.07 -8.89 -8.27
C GLY A 65 7.76 -8.04 -7.03
N ILE A 66 8.78 -7.47 -6.40
CA ILE A 66 8.62 -6.67 -5.18
C ILE A 66 7.70 -5.46 -5.43
N ALA A 67 7.93 -4.72 -6.52
CA ALA A 67 7.14 -3.54 -6.85
C ALA A 67 5.67 -3.90 -7.11
N SER A 68 5.42 -4.93 -7.89
CA SER A 68 4.06 -5.39 -8.20
C SER A 68 3.32 -5.89 -6.96
N TRP A 69 4.03 -6.56 -6.06
CA TRP A 69 3.46 -7.03 -4.81
C TRP A 69 2.98 -5.87 -3.94
N TYR A 70 3.84 -4.87 -3.72
CA TYR A 70 3.45 -3.70 -2.95
C TYR A 70 2.37 -2.87 -3.65
N GLU A 71 2.41 -2.77 -4.96
CA GLU A 71 1.35 -2.10 -5.73
C GLU A 71 0.00 -2.75 -5.50
N LEU A 72 -0.07 -4.08 -5.55
CA LEU A 72 -1.31 -4.81 -5.30
C LEU A 72 -1.79 -4.63 -3.86
N LEU A 73 -0.91 -4.77 -2.88
CA LEU A 73 -1.26 -4.58 -1.47
C LEU A 73 -1.78 -3.16 -1.20
N ALA A 74 -1.08 -2.15 -1.67
CA ALA A 74 -1.47 -0.75 -1.48
C ALA A 74 -2.78 -0.44 -2.20
N SER A 75 -2.99 -1.00 -3.39
CA SER A 75 -4.22 -0.81 -4.16
C SER A 75 -5.43 -1.42 -3.46
N LEU A 76 -5.31 -2.65 -2.96
CA LEU A 76 -6.37 -3.30 -2.20
C LEU A 76 -6.73 -2.52 -0.93
N LEU A 77 -5.71 -2.08 -0.20
CA LEU A 77 -5.91 -1.32 1.03
C LEU A 77 -6.58 0.03 0.75
N TYR A 78 -6.15 0.72 -0.31
CA TYR A 78 -6.75 1.99 -0.71
C TYR A 78 -8.24 1.83 -1.06
N ILE A 79 -8.58 0.85 -1.89
CA ILE A 79 -9.97 0.60 -2.28
C ILE A 79 -10.81 0.19 -1.06
N PHE A 80 -10.27 -0.67 -0.22
CA PHE A 80 -10.94 -1.10 1.01
C PHE A 80 -11.29 0.10 1.91
N ASN A 81 -10.35 1.00 2.11
CA ASN A 81 -10.54 2.17 2.96
C ASN A 81 -11.45 3.24 2.31
N ASN A 82 -11.70 3.15 1.01
CA ASN A 82 -12.51 4.10 0.25
C ASN A 82 -13.74 3.46 -0.40
N LYS A 83 -14.25 2.39 0.16
CA LYS A 83 -15.40 1.64 -0.40
C LYS A 83 -16.60 2.51 -0.74
N ARG A 84 -16.92 3.47 0.12
CA ARG A 84 -18.05 4.38 -0.10
C ARG A 84 -17.88 5.24 -1.34
N SER A 85 -16.69 5.81 -1.52
CA SER A 85 -16.36 6.64 -2.68
C SER A 85 -16.38 5.85 -3.98
N TRP A 86 -16.02 4.56 -3.91
CA TRP A 86 -15.98 3.66 -5.05
C TRP A 86 -17.30 2.94 -5.30
N LYS A 87 -18.32 3.15 -4.44
CA LYS A 87 -19.62 2.50 -4.52
C LYS A 87 -19.53 0.97 -4.58
N ILE A 88 -18.68 0.42 -3.73
CA ILE A 88 -18.45 -1.03 -3.67
C ILE A 88 -19.41 -1.63 -2.66
N ASP A 89 -20.14 -2.64 -3.10
CA ASP A 89 -21.01 -3.44 -2.25
C ASP A 89 -20.21 -4.25 -1.24
N GLU A 90 -20.87 -4.74 -0.21
CA GLU A 90 -20.23 -5.58 0.79
C GLU A 90 -19.75 -6.89 0.16
N GLY A 91 -18.55 -7.30 0.56
CA GLY A 91 -17.95 -8.57 0.18
C GLY A 91 -16.64 -8.43 -0.56
N ASP A 92 -15.80 -9.44 -0.38
CA ASP A 92 -14.44 -9.47 -0.95
C ASP A 92 -14.46 -9.52 -2.47
N ASN A 93 -15.43 -10.24 -3.06
CA ASN A 93 -15.55 -10.36 -4.52
C ASN A 93 -15.82 -9.02 -5.20
N ALA A 94 -16.62 -8.15 -4.58
CA ALA A 94 -16.87 -6.81 -5.11
C ALA A 94 -15.61 -5.95 -5.07
N LEU A 95 -14.82 -6.05 -4.01
CA LEU A 95 -13.55 -5.38 -3.85
C LEU A 95 -12.55 -5.83 -4.93
N PHE A 96 -12.41 -7.14 -5.12
CA PHE A 96 -11.50 -7.71 -6.11
C PHE A 96 -11.94 -7.36 -7.53
N GLY A 97 -13.24 -7.40 -7.81
CA GLY A 97 -13.79 -6.99 -9.10
C GLY A 97 -13.49 -5.54 -9.44
N ALA A 98 -13.62 -4.64 -8.48
CA ALA A 98 -13.31 -3.23 -8.65
C ALA A 98 -11.81 -3.02 -8.95
N LEU A 99 -10.94 -3.73 -8.24
CA LEU A 99 -9.50 -3.66 -8.49
C LEU A 99 -9.14 -4.17 -9.88
N ILE A 100 -9.64 -5.34 -10.26
CA ILE A 100 -9.34 -5.97 -11.55
C ILE A 100 -9.83 -5.11 -12.70
N LYS A 101 -10.95 -4.43 -12.54
CA LYS A 101 -11.46 -3.49 -13.55
C LYS A 101 -10.47 -2.37 -13.82
N GLN A 102 -9.79 -1.87 -12.80
CA GLN A 102 -8.79 -0.80 -12.91
C GLN A 102 -7.41 -1.33 -13.31
N LYS A 103 -7.09 -2.55 -12.90
CA LYS A 103 -5.80 -3.18 -13.09
C LYS A 103 -5.98 -4.62 -13.58
N PRO A 104 -6.26 -4.80 -14.90
CA PRO A 104 -6.59 -6.12 -15.46
C PRO A 104 -5.45 -7.14 -15.42
N GLN A 105 -4.22 -6.71 -15.12
CA GLN A 105 -3.07 -7.58 -14.99
C GLN A 105 -3.14 -8.52 -13.78
N TYR A 106 -4.00 -8.21 -12.81
CA TYR A 106 -4.21 -9.05 -11.64
C TYR A 106 -5.46 -9.91 -11.82
N ASN A 107 -5.47 -11.08 -11.18
CA ASN A 107 -6.63 -11.98 -11.16
C ASN A 107 -7.19 -12.12 -9.74
N LYS A 108 -8.35 -12.78 -9.63
CA LYS A 108 -9.03 -12.97 -8.34
C LYS A 108 -8.19 -13.75 -7.33
N GLU A 109 -7.47 -14.76 -7.77
CA GLU A 109 -6.62 -15.57 -6.91
C GLU A 109 -5.48 -14.75 -6.30
N GLN A 110 -4.84 -13.91 -7.11
CA GLN A 110 -3.80 -12.99 -6.66
C GLN A 110 -4.35 -11.97 -5.66
N CYS A 111 -5.52 -11.39 -5.96
CA CYS A 111 -6.19 -10.45 -5.07
C CYS A 111 -6.56 -11.10 -3.73
N ALA A 112 -7.10 -12.32 -3.76
CA ALA A 112 -7.47 -13.06 -2.56
C ALA A 112 -6.26 -13.36 -1.68
N TYR A 113 -5.16 -13.78 -2.28
CA TYR A 113 -3.91 -14.04 -1.57
C TYR A 113 -3.38 -12.78 -0.89
N ALA A 114 -3.30 -11.68 -1.63
CA ALA A 114 -2.81 -10.40 -1.11
C ALA A 114 -3.74 -9.85 -0.01
N PHE A 115 -5.04 -9.94 -0.20
CA PHE A 115 -6.03 -9.50 0.79
C PHE A 115 -5.93 -10.29 2.09
N ASP A 116 -5.76 -11.61 1.99
CA ASP A 116 -5.55 -12.47 3.15
C ASP A 116 -4.26 -12.11 3.89
N THR A 117 -3.19 -11.78 3.17
CA THR A 117 -1.94 -11.30 3.77
C THR A 117 -2.17 -10.01 4.56
N LEU A 118 -2.89 -9.04 3.99
CA LEU A 118 -3.22 -7.80 4.68
C LEU A 118 -4.05 -8.05 5.94
N ARG A 119 -4.97 -8.99 5.89
CA ARG A 119 -5.79 -9.39 7.04
C ARG A 119 -4.95 -10.00 8.15
N LYS A 120 -4.09 -10.93 7.81
CA LYS A 120 -3.20 -11.61 8.78
C LYS A 120 -2.23 -10.65 9.45
N LYS A 121 -1.79 -9.63 8.74
CA LYS A 121 -0.86 -8.62 9.27
C LYS A 121 -1.56 -7.47 10.00
N GLY A 122 -2.88 -7.48 10.09
CA GLY A 122 -3.66 -6.51 10.85
C GLY A 122 -3.93 -5.18 10.13
N PHE A 123 -3.68 -5.09 8.83
CA PHE A 123 -3.98 -3.88 8.06
C PHE A 123 -5.47 -3.73 7.74
N ILE A 124 -6.20 -4.83 7.74
CA ILE A 124 -7.63 -4.87 7.47
C ILE A 124 -8.31 -5.50 8.68
N GLN A 125 -9.24 -4.76 9.27
CA GLN A 125 -10.11 -5.26 10.33
C GLN A 125 -11.47 -5.59 9.73
N LEU A 126 -11.89 -6.85 9.91
CA LEU A 126 -13.23 -7.23 9.55
C LEU A 126 -14.18 -6.69 10.63
N GLU A 127 -15.21 -5.99 10.19
CA GLU A 127 -16.32 -5.67 11.06
C GLU A 127 -17.05 -6.98 11.41
N VAL A 128 -17.12 -7.25 12.69
CA VAL A 128 -17.84 -8.40 13.19
C VAL A 128 -19.32 -8.05 13.29
#